data_2ddf76f719c55dc73b2b49dce050eddb
#
_entry.id   2ddf76f719c55dc73b2b49dce050eddb
#
_cell.length_a   1.000
_cell.length_b   1.000
_cell.length_c   1.000
_cell.angle_alpha   90.00
_cell.angle_beta   90.00
_cell.angle_gamma   90.00
#
_symmetry.space_group_name_H-M   'P 1'
#
loop_
_entity.id
_entity.type
_entity.pdbx_description
1 polymer ?
#
loop_
_entity_poly.entity_id
_entity_poly.type
_entity_poly.pdbx_seq_one_letter_code
_entity_poly.pdbx_strand_id
1 'polypeptide(L)'
;MTTLDPRAAHELCRQQLALYLSEAERILAAWDAYSDEHTDLDEWPHDDNAYGLRQSQRDAETWRAFNRVRYGAKELLDTAEVQLQKLPGRSIQPRWAWQIATLHTDLDHLTLLQNEWLDVRDTLPPSARPGIEEYDEPLAERNAEAWHYLDEWVLHGQAVLDIHTTVKQRRPGLTTLAPTPAPTLPGQTATPAPARR
;
A
#
# COMPACT_ATOMS: atom_id res chain seq x y z
N MET A 1 9.43 -24.92 7.95
CA MET A 1 8.89 -23.57 7.65
C MET A 1 9.44 -23.17 6.29
N THR A 2 8.60 -23.13 5.27
CA THR A 2 9.01 -22.72 3.91
C THR A 2 9.13 -21.19 3.92
N THR A 3 10.34 -20.67 3.85
CA THR A 3 10.57 -19.23 3.68
C THR A 3 10.07 -18.84 2.29
N LEU A 4 9.13 -17.89 2.25
CA LEU A 4 8.66 -17.29 0.99
C LEU A 4 9.86 -16.68 0.24
N ASP A 5 9.88 -16.83 -1.07
CA ASP A 5 10.82 -16.10 -1.94
C ASP A 5 10.67 -14.58 -1.63
N PRO A 6 11.78 -13.85 -1.38
CA PRO A 6 11.72 -12.40 -1.07
C PRO A 6 10.93 -11.58 -2.10
N ARG A 7 10.95 -11.98 -3.37
CA ARG A 7 10.18 -11.33 -4.43
C ARG A 7 8.67 -11.57 -4.26
N ALA A 8 8.29 -12.80 -3.90
CA ALA A 8 6.89 -13.14 -3.64
C ALA A 8 6.37 -12.43 -2.38
N ALA A 9 7.21 -12.33 -1.33
CA ALA A 9 6.87 -11.60 -0.12
C ALA A 9 6.63 -10.10 -0.41
N HIS A 10 7.54 -9.46 -1.15
CA HIS A 10 7.39 -8.05 -1.54
C HIS A 10 6.14 -7.82 -2.43
N GLU A 11 5.85 -8.72 -3.37
CA GLU A 11 4.64 -8.64 -4.19
C GLU A 11 3.38 -8.76 -3.33
N LEU A 12 3.36 -9.66 -2.35
CA LEU A 12 2.25 -9.79 -1.40
C LEU A 12 2.06 -8.51 -0.59
N CYS A 13 3.13 -7.91 -0.07
CA CYS A 13 3.04 -6.65 0.68
C CYS A 13 2.42 -5.53 -0.17
N ARG A 14 2.79 -5.43 -1.46
CA ARG A 14 2.19 -4.45 -2.38
C ARG A 14 0.70 -4.70 -2.62
N GLN A 15 0.30 -5.96 -2.76
CA GLN A 15 -1.11 -6.33 -2.88
C GLN A 15 -1.88 -5.96 -1.61
N GLN A 16 -1.30 -6.18 -0.43
CA GLN A 16 -1.90 -5.76 0.84
C GLN A 16 -2.03 -4.24 0.94
N LEU A 17 -1.04 -3.47 0.45
CA LEU A 17 -1.15 -2.01 0.38
C LEU A 17 -2.29 -1.57 -0.54
N ALA A 18 -2.40 -2.14 -1.74
CA ALA A 18 -3.50 -1.82 -2.66
C ALA A 18 -4.88 -2.14 -2.06
N LEU A 19 -5.00 -3.26 -1.36
CA LEU A 19 -6.23 -3.64 -0.65
C LEU A 19 -6.54 -2.66 0.50
N TYR A 20 -5.53 -2.27 1.28
CA TYR A 20 -5.69 -1.27 2.34
C TYR A 20 -6.23 0.04 1.78
N LEU A 21 -5.60 0.60 0.73
CA LEU A 21 -6.02 1.86 0.13
C LEU A 21 -7.50 1.79 -0.34
N SER A 22 -7.87 0.73 -1.03
CA SER A 22 -9.26 0.55 -1.49
C SER A 22 -10.25 0.37 -0.33
N GLU A 23 -9.89 -0.35 0.74
CA GLU A 23 -10.75 -0.54 1.90
C GLU A 23 -10.89 0.75 2.71
N ALA A 24 -9.81 1.50 2.88
CA ALA A 24 -9.80 2.77 3.59
C ALA A 24 -10.64 3.83 2.87
N GLU A 25 -10.52 3.96 1.54
CA GLU A 25 -11.39 4.84 0.74
C GLU A 25 -12.88 4.52 0.98
N ARG A 26 -13.24 3.23 1.05
CA ARG A 26 -14.62 2.82 1.31
C ARG A 26 -15.08 3.15 2.74
N ILE A 27 -14.18 3.01 3.73
CA ILE A 27 -14.46 3.38 5.13
C ILE A 27 -14.68 4.89 5.22
N LEU A 28 -13.82 5.70 4.58
CA LEU A 28 -13.93 7.15 4.53
C LEU A 28 -15.22 7.61 3.85
N ALA A 29 -15.52 7.07 2.67
CA ALA A 29 -16.77 7.41 1.96
C ALA A 29 -18.03 7.08 2.79
N ALA A 30 -18.00 5.99 3.56
CA ALA A 30 -19.10 5.65 4.46
C ALA A 30 -19.16 6.56 5.70
N TRP A 31 -18.01 7.07 6.16
CA TRP A 31 -17.95 8.07 7.22
C TRP A 31 -18.46 9.42 6.74
N ASP A 32 -18.03 9.90 5.57
CA ASP A 32 -18.47 11.18 5.00
C ASP A 32 -20.00 11.19 4.80
N ALA A 33 -20.54 10.12 4.20
CA ALA A 33 -21.99 9.98 4.02
C ALA A 33 -22.75 9.99 5.36
N TYR A 34 -22.21 9.35 6.41
CA TYR A 34 -22.79 9.37 7.75
C TYR A 34 -22.70 10.76 8.38
N SER A 35 -21.54 11.42 8.27
CA SER A 35 -21.32 12.76 8.80
C SER A 35 -22.29 13.76 8.17
N ASP A 36 -22.40 13.76 6.84
CA ASP A 36 -23.32 14.65 6.09
C ASP A 36 -24.79 14.48 6.52
N GLU A 37 -25.21 13.25 6.88
CA GLU A 37 -26.58 12.97 7.31
C GLU A 37 -26.84 13.33 8.79
N HIS A 38 -25.78 13.31 9.64
CA HIS A 38 -25.92 13.37 11.10
C HIS A 38 -25.32 14.64 11.72
N THR A 39 -24.91 15.62 10.91
CA THR A 39 -24.48 16.94 11.36
C THR A 39 -25.39 18.04 10.81
N ASP A 40 -25.41 19.18 11.49
CA ASP A 40 -26.07 20.38 11.00
C ASP A 40 -25.17 21.19 10.03
N LEU A 41 -25.64 22.37 9.61
CA LEU A 41 -24.90 23.23 8.66
C LEU A 41 -23.59 23.79 9.23
N ASP A 42 -23.43 23.78 10.54
CA ASP A 42 -22.23 24.22 11.27
C ASP A 42 -21.35 23.02 11.67
N GLU A 43 -21.61 21.85 11.10
CA GLU A 43 -20.90 20.57 11.34
C GLU A 43 -21.05 20.02 12.78
N TRP A 44 -22.07 20.48 13.55
CA TRP A 44 -22.35 19.93 14.86
C TRP A 44 -23.18 18.65 14.78
N PRO A 45 -22.77 17.56 15.49
CA PRO A 45 -23.54 16.32 15.49
C PRO A 45 -24.94 16.51 16.08
N HIS A 46 -25.94 15.86 15.46
CA HIS A 46 -27.30 15.80 16.01
C HIS A 46 -27.40 14.96 17.30
N ASP A 47 -26.49 14.00 17.48
CA ASP A 47 -26.33 13.14 18.66
C ASP A 47 -24.83 12.84 18.86
N ASP A 48 -24.22 13.48 19.86
CA ASP A 48 -22.79 13.38 20.18
C ASP A 48 -22.37 11.92 20.49
N ASN A 49 -23.22 11.17 21.19
CA ASN A 49 -22.89 9.80 21.55
C ASN A 49 -22.89 8.86 20.34
N ALA A 50 -23.93 8.93 19.52
CA ALA A 50 -24.02 8.13 18.30
C ALA A 50 -22.90 8.47 17.31
N TYR A 51 -22.58 9.77 17.20
CA TYR A 51 -21.51 10.26 16.33
C TYR A 51 -20.14 9.78 16.82
N GLY A 52 -19.85 9.91 18.11
CA GLY A 52 -18.61 9.42 18.72
C GLY A 52 -18.41 7.91 18.58
N LEU A 53 -19.49 7.12 18.75
CA LEU A 53 -19.44 5.67 18.51
C LEU A 53 -19.11 5.33 17.05
N ARG A 54 -19.72 6.05 16.10
CA ARG A 54 -19.47 5.84 14.68
C ARG A 54 -18.04 6.26 14.28
N GLN A 55 -17.53 7.33 14.87
CA GLN A 55 -16.14 7.77 14.74
C GLN A 55 -15.17 6.70 15.23
N SER A 56 -15.37 6.20 16.46
CA SER A 56 -14.54 5.13 17.03
C SER A 56 -14.57 3.85 16.18
N GLN A 57 -15.71 3.54 15.58
CA GLN A 57 -15.84 2.42 14.63
C GLN A 57 -14.99 2.65 13.37
N ARG A 58 -15.05 3.84 12.75
CA ARG A 58 -14.23 4.23 11.61
C ARG A 58 -12.74 4.02 11.92
N ASP A 59 -12.29 4.53 13.07
CA ASP A 59 -10.89 4.48 13.48
C ASP A 59 -10.42 3.03 13.68
N ALA A 60 -11.24 2.21 14.32
CA ALA A 60 -10.97 0.78 14.53
C ALA A 60 -10.94 -0.01 13.20
N GLU A 61 -11.85 0.28 12.28
CA GLU A 61 -11.91 -0.36 10.96
C GLU A 61 -10.69 -0.01 10.12
N THR A 62 -10.27 1.27 10.11
CA THR A 62 -9.09 1.74 9.37
C THR A 62 -7.80 1.13 9.93
N TRP A 63 -7.64 1.09 11.26
CA TRP A 63 -6.52 0.40 11.87
C TRP A 63 -6.48 -1.10 11.51
N ARG A 64 -7.62 -1.77 11.54
CA ARG A 64 -7.73 -3.20 11.17
C ARG A 64 -7.31 -3.43 9.72
N ALA A 65 -7.72 -2.54 8.81
CA ALA A 65 -7.30 -2.59 7.41
C ALA A 65 -5.79 -2.40 7.27
N PHE A 66 -5.19 -1.43 7.97
CA PHE A 66 -3.76 -1.15 7.96
C PHE A 66 -2.89 -2.28 8.54
N ASN A 67 -3.40 -3.03 9.51
CA ASN A 67 -2.65 -4.15 10.10
C ASN A 67 -2.15 -5.18 9.07
N ARG A 68 -2.78 -5.28 7.91
CA ARG A 68 -2.32 -6.17 6.81
C ARG A 68 -1.02 -5.68 6.18
N VAL A 69 -0.80 -4.37 6.18
CA VAL A 69 0.37 -3.72 5.57
C VAL A 69 1.49 -3.54 6.60
N ARG A 70 1.14 -3.29 7.85
CA ARG A 70 2.04 -2.82 8.92
C ARG A 70 3.37 -3.58 9.00
N TYR A 71 3.32 -4.91 8.95
CA TYR A 71 4.52 -5.74 9.09
C TYR A 71 5.48 -5.66 7.89
N GLY A 72 4.98 -5.32 6.70
CA GLY A 72 5.77 -5.15 5.49
C GLY A 72 5.96 -3.70 5.07
N ALA A 73 5.34 -2.75 5.78
CA ALA A 73 5.31 -1.33 5.42
C ALA A 73 6.70 -0.73 5.28
N LYS A 74 7.57 -0.99 6.25
CA LYS A 74 8.96 -0.49 6.22
C LYS A 74 9.71 -0.99 4.99
N GLU A 75 9.64 -2.27 4.68
CA GLU A 75 10.31 -2.85 3.50
C GLU A 75 9.76 -2.28 2.19
N LEU A 76 8.44 -2.02 2.13
CA LEU A 76 7.80 -1.36 0.99
C LEU A 76 8.36 0.05 0.78
N LEU A 77 8.46 0.85 1.83
CA LEU A 77 8.98 2.22 1.78
C LEU A 77 10.46 2.25 1.44
N ASP A 78 11.30 1.45 2.12
CA ASP A 78 12.73 1.33 1.85
C ASP A 78 12.98 0.93 0.37
N THR A 79 12.16 0.00 -0.15
CA THR A 79 12.24 -0.42 -1.56
C THR A 79 11.81 0.68 -2.51
N ALA A 80 10.73 1.40 -2.20
CA ALA A 80 10.25 2.51 -3.02
C ALA A 80 11.28 3.66 -3.07
N GLU A 81 11.93 3.97 -1.97
CA GLU A 81 13.00 4.97 -1.90
C GLU A 81 14.19 4.59 -2.79
N VAL A 82 14.68 3.34 -2.68
CA VAL A 82 15.76 2.83 -3.53
C VAL A 82 15.37 2.81 -5.01
N GLN A 83 14.12 2.52 -5.32
CA GLN A 83 13.59 2.55 -6.68
C GLN A 83 13.53 3.99 -7.20
N LEU A 84 13.06 4.94 -6.39
CA LEU A 84 12.97 6.36 -6.72
C LEU A 84 14.34 6.94 -7.07
N GLN A 85 15.38 6.62 -6.30
CA GLN A 85 16.77 7.05 -6.56
C GLN A 85 17.33 6.55 -7.90
N LYS A 86 16.84 5.43 -8.41
CA LYS A 86 17.26 4.82 -9.68
C LYS A 86 16.48 5.31 -10.89
N LEU A 87 15.38 6.00 -10.68
CA LEU A 87 14.58 6.56 -11.77
C LEU A 87 15.25 7.81 -12.36
N PRO A 88 15.24 7.97 -13.70
CA PRO A 88 15.68 9.22 -14.30
C PRO A 88 14.71 10.35 -13.96
N GLY A 89 15.24 11.56 -13.72
CA GLY A 89 14.49 12.71 -13.24
C GLY A 89 13.19 13.01 -13.98
N ARG A 90 13.15 12.81 -15.31
CA ARG A 90 11.94 13.00 -16.14
C ARG A 90 10.78 12.04 -15.82
N SER A 91 11.03 10.99 -15.04
CA SER A 91 10.04 9.97 -14.66
C SER A 91 9.63 10.06 -13.21
N ILE A 92 10.23 10.98 -12.46
CA ILE A 92 9.97 11.21 -11.05
C ILE A 92 8.88 12.28 -10.93
N GLN A 93 7.80 11.94 -10.25
CA GLN A 93 6.82 12.97 -9.87
C GLN A 93 7.39 13.80 -8.72
N PRO A 94 7.26 15.14 -8.75
CA PRO A 94 7.91 16.01 -7.77
C PRO A 94 7.56 15.71 -6.31
N ARG A 95 6.36 15.17 -6.05
CA ARG A 95 5.88 14.89 -4.69
C ARG A 95 6.31 13.55 -4.13
N TRP A 96 6.78 12.59 -4.94
CA TRP A 96 7.06 11.23 -4.48
C TRP A 96 8.07 11.16 -3.34
N ALA A 97 9.17 11.93 -3.42
CA ALA A 97 10.19 11.94 -2.36
C ALA A 97 9.61 12.41 -1.02
N TRP A 98 8.81 13.48 -1.05
CA TRP A 98 8.13 13.99 0.13
C TRP A 98 7.09 12.99 0.65
N GLN A 99 6.26 12.41 -0.22
CA GLN A 99 5.26 11.42 0.17
C GLN A 99 5.88 10.20 0.84
N ILE A 100 6.98 9.67 0.31
CA ILE A 100 7.70 8.54 0.94
C ILE A 100 8.26 8.94 2.31
N ALA A 101 8.83 10.14 2.44
CA ALA A 101 9.35 10.63 3.72
C ALA A 101 8.25 10.81 4.77
N THR A 102 7.09 11.35 4.38
CA THR A 102 5.90 11.47 5.24
C THR A 102 5.45 10.07 5.72
N LEU A 103 5.29 9.11 4.81
CA LEU A 103 4.87 7.75 5.16
C LEU A 103 5.84 7.03 6.10
N HIS A 104 7.16 7.30 6.02
CA HIS A 104 8.12 6.79 7.00
C HIS A 104 7.87 7.37 8.40
N THR A 105 7.70 8.70 8.49
CA THR A 105 7.41 9.37 9.76
C THR A 105 6.12 8.85 10.39
N ASP A 106 5.07 8.69 9.58
CA ASP A 106 3.76 8.18 10.05
C ASP A 106 3.85 6.72 10.50
N LEU A 107 4.65 5.90 9.80
CA LEU A 107 4.89 4.52 10.21
C LEU A 107 5.59 4.43 11.57
N ASP A 108 6.54 5.33 11.84
CA ASP A 108 7.23 5.40 13.14
C ASP A 108 6.24 5.77 14.25
N HIS A 109 5.36 6.76 14.04
CA HIS A 109 4.29 7.11 14.99
C HIS A 109 3.30 5.96 15.22
N LEU A 110 2.81 5.32 14.15
CA LEU A 110 1.92 4.16 14.26
C LEU A 110 2.57 3.00 15.00
N THR A 111 3.87 2.82 14.85
CA THR A 111 4.65 1.81 15.58
C THR A 111 4.75 2.16 17.06
N LEU A 112 5.00 3.42 17.39
CA LEU A 112 5.04 3.91 18.77
C LEU A 112 3.69 3.69 19.45
N LEU A 113 2.59 4.17 18.88
CA LEU A 113 1.24 4.00 19.42
C LEU A 113 0.87 2.52 19.61
N GLN A 114 1.29 1.65 18.70
CA GLN A 114 1.07 0.22 18.86
C GLN A 114 1.85 -0.37 20.03
N ASN A 115 3.09 0.05 20.25
CA ASN A 115 3.91 -0.43 21.37
C ASN A 115 3.36 0.06 22.69
N GLU A 116 2.97 1.33 22.80
CA GLU A 116 2.32 1.91 23.98
C GLU A 116 1.04 1.15 24.34
N TRP A 117 0.20 0.86 23.34
CA TRP A 117 -0.98 0.01 23.55
C TRP A 117 -0.62 -1.39 24.06
N LEU A 118 0.43 -2.02 23.53
CA LEU A 118 0.87 -3.34 23.97
C LEU A 118 1.35 -3.29 25.44
N ASP A 119 2.07 -2.25 25.81
CA ASP A 119 2.52 -2.05 27.19
C ASP A 119 1.32 -1.86 28.14
N VAL A 120 0.34 -1.03 27.78
CA VAL A 120 -0.90 -0.87 28.55
C VAL A 120 -1.64 -2.21 28.68
N ARG A 121 -1.86 -2.92 27.56
CA ARG A 121 -2.54 -4.22 27.53
C ARG A 121 -1.88 -5.23 28.48
N ASP A 122 -0.55 -5.28 28.51
CA ASP A 122 0.19 -6.25 29.33
C ASP A 122 0.11 -5.94 30.83
N THR A 123 -0.34 -4.73 31.22
CA THR A 123 -0.63 -4.34 32.62
C THR A 123 -2.08 -4.56 33.03
N LEU A 124 -2.99 -4.83 32.07
CA LEU A 124 -4.40 -5.02 32.36
C LEU A 124 -4.65 -6.28 33.21
N PRO A 125 -5.67 -6.27 34.08
CA PRO A 125 -6.02 -7.45 34.84
C PRO A 125 -6.55 -8.56 33.92
N PRO A 126 -6.45 -9.84 34.32
CA PRO A 126 -6.92 -10.97 33.50
C PRO A 126 -8.42 -10.94 33.15
N SER A 127 -9.22 -10.13 33.86
CA SER A 127 -10.63 -9.89 33.59
C SER A 127 -10.86 -8.94 32.41
N ALA A 128 -9.91 -8.05 32.12
CA ALA A 128 -9.97 -7.11 31.02
C ALA A 128 -9.74 -7.85 29.69
N ARG A 129 -10.78 -7.92 28.89
CA ARG A 129 -10.79 -8.61 27.59
C ARG A 129 -11.61 -7.83 26.59
N PRO A 130 -11.47 -8.07 25.29
CA PRO A 130 -12.31 -7.43 24.26
C PRO A 130 -13.79 -7.49 24.63
N GLY A 131 -14.49 -6.37 24.57
CA GLY A 131 -15.87 -6.19 24.99
C GLY A 131 -16.04 -5.69 26.43
N ILE A 132 -14.95 -5.46 27.16
CA ILE A 132 -14.95 -4.87 28.50
C ILE A 132 -14.27 -3.49 28.43
N GLU A 133 -14.84 -2.49 29.11
CA GLU A 133 -14.41 -1.09 29.05
C GLU A 133 -12.92 -0.90 29.34
N GLU A 134 -12.38 -1.56 30.36
CA GLU A 134 -10.98 -1.48 30.74
C GLU A 134 -10.02 -1.94 29.63
N TYR A 135 -10.49 -2.76 28.68
CA TYR A 135 -9.73 -3.17 27.50
C TYR A 135 -10.02 -2.28 26.30
N ASP A 136 -11.31 -1.97 26.07
CA ASP A 136 -11.77 -1.31 24.86
C ASP A 136 -11.46 0.19 24.84
N GLU A 137 -11.49 0.86 26.03
CA GLU A 137 -11.22 2.29 26.13
C GLU A 137 -9.78 2.65 25.70
N PRO A 138 -8.70 2.05 26.26
CA PRO A 138 -7.33 2.35 25.81
C PRO A 138 -7.08 1.93 24.35
N LEU A 139 -7.80 0.91 23.86
CA LEU A 139 -7.74 0.51 22.47
C LEU A 139 -8.38 1.54 21.55
N ALA A 140 -9.50 2.13 21.97
CA ALA A 140 -10.18 3.18 21.24
C ALA A 140 -9.34 4.47 21.20
N GLU A 141 -8.72 4.86 22.32
CA GLU A 141 -7.78 5.98 22.39
C GLU A 141 -6.64 5.81 21.38
N ARG A 142 -5.96 4.65 21.39
CA ARG A 142 -4.91 4.35 20.42
C ARG A 142 -5.42 4.46 18.96
N ASN A 143 -6.62 3.97 18.66
CA ASN A 143 -7.19 4.06 17.32
C ASN A 143 -7.47 5.52 16.92
N ALA A 144 -7.98 6.33 17.85
CA ALA A 144 -8.27 7.74 17.62
C ALA A 144 -6.98 8.54 17.35
N GLU A 145 -5.93 8.32 18.13
CA GLU A 145 -4.62 8.95 17.90
C GLU A 145 -3.98 8.51 16.58
N ALA A 146 -4.14 7.23 16.22
CA ALA A 146 -3.60 6.68 14.98
C ALA A 146 -4.31 7.21 13.72
N TRP A 147 -5.52 7.74 13.85
CA TRP A 147 -6.36 8.15 12.74
C TRP A 147 -5.66 9.09 11.76
N HIS A 148 -5.04 10.16 12.26
CA HIS A 148 -4.32 11.13 11.42
C HIS A 148 -3.22 10.48 10.55
N TYR A 149 -2.40 9.62 11.14
CA TYR A 149 -1.31 8.94 10.43
C TYR A 149 -1.84 7.90 9.43
N LEU A 150 -2.97 7.26 9.73
CA LEU A 150 -3.62 6.32 8.82
C LEU A 150 -4.21 7.04 7.60
N ASP A 151 -4.77 8.24 7.81
CA ASP A 151 -5.29 9.09 6.73
C ASP A 151 -4.16 9.54 5.79
N GLU A 152 -2.99 9.94 6.32
CA GLU A 152 -1.80 10.23 5.50
C GLU A 152 -1.37 9.03 4.66
N TRP A 153 -1.49 7.80 5.20
CA TRP A 153 -1.25 6.57 4.44
C TRP A 153 -2.27 6.36 3.31
N VAL A 154 -3.51 6.76 3.48
CA VAL A 154 -4.53 6.73 2.40
C VAL A 154 -4.18 7.75 1.33
N LEU A 155 -3.85 8.98 1.72
CA LEU A 155 -3.54 10.08 0.80
C LEU A 155 -2.26 9.85 -0.02
N HIS A 156 -1.27 9.19 0.56
CA HIS A 156 0.08 9.13 -0.01
C HIS A 156 0.55 7.72 -0.39
N GLY A 157 -0.09 6.66 0.10
CA GLY A 157 0.31 5.28 -0.13
C GLY A 157 0.31 4.86 -1.60
N GLN A 158 -0.52 5.49 -2.44
CA GLN A 158 -0.53 5.24 -3.88
C GLN A 158 0.83 5.54 -4.53
N ALA A 159 1.62 6.48 -4.01
CA ALA A 159 2.95 6.80 -4.52
C ALA A 159 3.90 5.59 -4.52
N VAL A 160 3.81 4.73 -3.51
CA VAL A 160 4.61 3.48 -3.41
C VAL A 160 4.30 2.55 -4.59
N LEU A 161 3.02 2.38 -4.92
CA LEU A 161 2.56 1.54 -6.04
C LEU A 161 2.96 2.13 -7.39
N ASP A 162 2.86 3.44 -7.54
CA ASP A 162 3.19 4.16 -8.77
C ASP A 162 4.69 4.11 -9.08
N ILE A 163 5.54 4.31 -8.07
CA ILE A 163 7.00 4.19 -8.20
C ILE A 163 7.36 2.80 -8.70
N HIS A 164 6.81 1.75 -8.06
CA HIS A 164 7.06 0.37 -8.46
C HIS A 164 6.61 0.09 -9.89
N THR A 165 5.42 0.55 -10.26
CA THR A 165 4.85 0.39 -11.61
C THR A 165 5.73 1.06 -12.65
N THR A 166 6.22 2.28 -12.36
CA THR A 166 7.12 3.03 -13.24
C THR A 166 8.43 2.30 -13.47
N VAL A 167 9.01 1.70 -12.42
CA VAL A 167 10.23 0.88 -12.53
C VAL A 167 9.99 -0.39 -13.35
N LYS A 168 8.85 -1.06 -13.13
CA LYS A 168 8.49 -2.28 -13.85
C LYS A 168 8.31 -2.04 -15.35
N GLN A 169 7.64 -0.96 -15.73
CA GLN A 169 7.42 -0.57 -17.13
C GLN A 169 8.73 -0.23 -17.86
N ARG A 170 9.76 0.20 -17.14
CA ARG A 170 11.07 0.56 -17.69
C ARG A 170 12.06 -0.59 -17.79
N ARG A 171 11.81 -1.72 -17.14
CA ARG A 171 12.59 -2.93 -17.44
C ARG A 171 12.21 -3.30 -18.87
N PRO A 172 13.13 -3.14 -19.88
CA PRO A 172 12.87 -3.65 -21.21
C PRO A 172 12.58 -5.13 -21.01
N GLY A 173 11.39 -5.57 -21.40
CA GLY A 173 11.14 -6.99 -21.47
C GLY A 173 12.36 -7.58 -22.16
N LEU A 174 12.87 -8.69 -21.67
CA LEU A 174 13.71 -9.58 -22.46
C LEU A 174 12.84 -9.91 -23.68
N THR A 175 12.91 -9.02 -24.68
CA THR A 175 12.35 -9.27 -25.97
C THR A 175 13.06 -10.53 -26.41
N THR A 176 12.35 -11.62 -26.40
CA THR A 176 12.76 -12.85 -27.07
C THR A 176 13.33 -12.38 -28.39
N LEU A 177 14.66 -12.47 -28.53
CA LEU A 177 15.32 -12.21 -29.81
C LEU A 177 14.57 -13.08 -30.81
N ALA A 178 13.78 -12.45 -31.69
CA ALA A 178 13.19 -13.14 -32.79
C ALA A 178 14.34 -13.87 -33.49
N PRO A 179 14.21 -15.17 -33.79
CA PRO A 179 15.29 -15.89 -34.43
C PRO A 179 15.64 -15.11 -35.71
N THR A 180 16.91 -14.68 -35.80
CA THR A 180 17.44 -14.04 -36.99
C THR A 180 17.17 -14.97 -38.16
N PRO A 181 16.44 -14.53 -39.21
CA PRO A 181 16.23 -15.38 -40.39
C PRO A 181 17.61 -15.77 -40.91
N ALA A 182 17.82 -17.09 -41.11
CA ALA A 182 19.05 -17.62 -41.65
C ALA A 182 19.35 -16.96 -43.03
N PRO A 183 20.63 -16.62 -43.30
CA PRO A 183 20.95 -16.04 -44.60
C PRO A 183 20.63 -17.06 -45.71
N THR A 184 19.77 -16.66 -46.64
CA THR A 184 19.44 -17.43 -47.84
C THR A 184 20.70 -17.48 -48.69
N LEU A 185 21.29 -18.68 -48.87
CA LEU A 185 22.39 -18.90 -49.79
C LEU A 185 21.91 -18.53 -51.22
N PRO A 186 22.69 -17.78 -52.00
CA PRO A 186 22.32 -17.46 -53.39
C PRO A 186 22.29 -18.77 -54.19
N GLY A 187 21.16 -18.98 -54.87
CA GLY A 187 20.89 -20.15 -55.69
C GLY A 187 21.99 -20.41 -56.74
N GLN A 188 22.43 -21.65 -56.80
CA GLN A 188 23.25 -22.15 -57.87
C GLN A 188 22.48 -22.03 -59.20
N THR A 189 23.02 -21.26 -60.15
CA THR A 189 22.55 -21.16 -61.51
C THR A 189 22.73 -22.52 -62.22
N ALA A 190 21.64 -23.15 -62.58
CA ALA A 190 21.65 -24.36 -63.38
C ALA A 190 22.14 -24.03 -64.80
N THR A 191 23.21 -24.69 -65.19
CA THR A 191 23.79 -24.65 -66.54
C THR A 191 22.86 -25.41 -67.53
N PRO A 192 22.43 -24.86 -68.67
CA PRO A 192 21.62 -25.58 -69.65
C PRO A 192 22.47 -26.60 -70.41
N ALA A 193 21.97 -27.83 -70.51
CA ALA A 193 22.57 -28.89 -71.30
C ALA A 193 22.46 -28.65 -72.81
N PRO A 194 23.45 -29.03 -73.63
CA PRO A 194 23.40 -28.84 -75.07
C PRO A 194 22.46 -29.84 -75.75
N ALA A 195 21.68 -29.35 -76.74
CA ALA A 195 20.82 -30.14 -77.61
C ALA A 195 21.69 -30.99 -78.56
N ARG A 196 21.40 -32.28 -78.59
CA ARG A 196 21.87 -33.14 -79.71
C ARG A 196 20.81 -33.25 -80.79
N ARG A 197 21.30 -33.11 -82.04
CA ARG A 197 20.60 -33.47 -83.27
C ARG A 197 20.35 -34.99 -83.34
#